data_42cf3640663be06db5988f5fc38d96b8
#
_entry.id   42cf3640663be06db5988f5fc38d96b8
#
_cell.length_a   1.000
_cell.length_b   1.000
_cell.length_c   1.000
_cell.angle_alpha   90.00
_cell.angle_beta   90.00
_cell.angle_gamma   90.00
#
_symmetry.space_group_name_H-M   'P 1'
#
loop_
_entity.id
_entity.type
_entity.pdbx_description
1 polymer ?
#
loop_
_entity_poly.entity_id
_entity_poly.type
_entity_poly.pdbx_seq_one_letter_code
_entity_poly.pdbx_strand_id
1 'polypeptide(L)'
;YDFGTWFSKLQTGDFDLAIAWAEKGNTPYNLYRGLMSQKLVKPIGEVSALNWHRYGNADIDVLCQQYEKTSSQSAIKDIIFKMQDIFIENLPAIPLFAEPSWGEYNTSRFTNFPDEQNPYAQLSPNNVPENLLVLIELEPVK
;
A
#
# COMPACT_ATOMS: atom_id res chain seq x y z
N TYR A 1 -4.15 23.04 -4.65
CA TYR A 1 -2.87 22.77 -5.30
C TYR A 1 -3.12 21.87 -6.52
N ASP A 2 -2.27 21.98 -7.55
CA ASP A 2 -2.14 20.92 -8.56
C ASP A 2 -1.52 19.65 -7.93
N PHE A 3 -1.66 18.52 -8.64
CA PHE A 3 -1.19 17.22 -8.12
C PHE A 3 0.31 17.21 -7.80
N GLY A 4 1.16 17.81 -8.65
CA GLY A 4 2.60 17.81 -8.45
C GLY A 4 3.02 18.57 -7.19
N THR A 5 2.44 19.75 -7.00
CA THR A 5 2.66 20.58 -5.80
C THR A 5 2.14 19.87 -4.53
N TRP A 6 0.93 19.33 -4.57
CA TRP A 6 0.37 18.56 -3.46
C TRP A 6 1.26 17.38 -3.09
N PHE A 7 1.67 16.59 -4.08
CA PHE A 7 2.50 15.40 -3.86
C PHE A 7 3.89 15.75 -3.32
N SER A 8 4.50 16.83 -3.83
CA SER A 8 5.78 17.33 -3.31
C SER A 8 5.68 17.72 -1.82
N LYS A 9 4.63 18.45 -1.45
CA LYS A 9 4.37 18.81 -0.04
C LYS A 9 4.17 17.57 0.84
N LEU A 10 3.41 16.61 0.36
CA LEU A 10 3.19 15.34 1.04
C LEU A 10 4.51 14.62 1.30
N GLN A 11 5.34 14.45 0.26
CA GLN A 11 6.63 13.77 0.37
C GLN A 11 7.62 14.49 1.28
N THR A 12 7.61 15.81 1.32
CA THR A 12 8.52 16.61 2.17
C THR A 12 7.99 16.82 3.59
N GLY A 13 6.73 16.45 3.87
CA GLY A 13 6.11 16.67 5.18
C GLY A 13 5.71 18.12 5.43
N ASP A 14 5.57 18.94 4.38
CA ASP A 14 5.16 20.35 4.43
C ASP A 14 3.63 20.48 4.44
N PHE A 15 2.99 19.97 5.49
CA PHE A 15 1.53 20.05 5.70
C PHE A 15 1.16 19.89 7.18
N ASP A 16 0.05 20.47 7.58
CA ASP A 16 -0.57 20.23 8.90
C ASP A 16 -1.54 19.03 8.84
N LEU A 17 -2.35 18.97 7.79
CA LEU A 17 -3.28 17.88 7.50
C LEU A 17 -3.24 17.55 6.01
N ALA A 18 -3.30 16.26 5.68
CA ALA A 18 -3.38 15.81 4.30
C ALA A 18 -4.34 14.62 4.18
N ILE A 19 -5.10 14.58 3.08
CA ILE A 19 -5.82 13.38 2.66
C ILE A 19 -4.97 12.72 1.58
N ALA A 20 -4.60 11.46 1.81
CA ALA A 20 -3.73 10.70 0.92
C ALA A 20 -4.10 9.21 0.96
N TRP A 21 -3.50 8.45 0.07
CA TRP A 21 -3.58 7.00 0.10
C TRP A 21 -2.54 6.41 1.05
N ALA A 22 -2.71 5.15 1.39
CA ALA A 22 -1.73 4.35 2.13
C ALA A 22 -1.25 3.16 1.29
N GLU A 23 -0.19 2.51 1.74
CA GLU A 23 0.39 1.35 1.06
C GLU A 23 -0.62 0.20 0.94
N LYS A 24 -0.56 -0.47 -0.21
CA LYS A 24 -1.37 -1.65 -0.53
C LYS A 24 -0.51 -2.92 -0.41
N GLY A 25 -1.16 -4.06 -0.39
CA GLY A 25 -0.49 -5.36 -0.38
C GLY A 25 -1.46 -6.49 -0.03
N ASN A 26 -1.01 -7.72 -0.22
CA ASN A 26 -1.79 -8.93 0.10
C ASN A 26 -1.99 -9.14 1.60
N THR A 27 -1.25 -8.42 2.43
CA THR A 27 -1.39 -8.39 3.88
C THR A 27 -1.28 -6.96 4.39
N PRO A 28 -1.81 -6.64 5.59
CA PRO A 28 -1.66 -5.33 6.20
C PRO A 28 -0.22 -4.93 6.57
N TYR A 29 0.76 -5.81 6.37
CA TYR A 29 2.16 -5.56 6.72
C TYR A 29 2.71 -4.27 6.10
N ASN A 30 2.53 -4.09 4.77
CA ASN A 30 3.03 -2.91 4.06
C ASN A 30 2.36 -1.63 4.57
N LEU A 31 1.05 -1.69 4.86
CA LEU A 31 0.30 -0.59 5.45
C LEU A 31 0.91 -0.15 6.79
N TYR A 32 1.02 -1.06 7.74
CA TYR A 32 1.53 -0.72 9.08
C TYR A 32 3.00 -0.32 9.06
N ARG A 33 3.83 -1.02 8.29
CA ARG A 33 5.24 -0.63 8.08
C ARG A 33 5.34 0.77 7.48
N GLY A 34 4.61 1.03 6.40
CA GLY A 34 4.62 2.32 5.70
C GLY A 34 4.17 3.49 6.57
N LEU A 35 3.21 3.26 7.48
CA LEU A 35 2.67 4.31 8.35
C LEU A 35 3.47 4.49 9.65
N MET A 36 4.18 3.48 10.16
CA MET A 36 4.64 3.51 11.55
C MET A 36 6.11 3.13 11.76
N SER A 37 6.83 2.65 10.74
CA SER A 37 8.24 2.26 10.92
C SER A 37 9.10 3.48 11.25
N GLN A 38 9.85 3.39 12.36
CA GLN A 38 10.82 4.42 12.77
C GLN A 38 11.93 4.60 11.71
N LYS A 39 12.32 3.52 11.03
CA LYS A 39 13.36 3.55 9.98
C LYS A 39 12.94 4.34 8.74
N LEU A 40 11.65 4.57 8.54
CA LEU A 40 11.12 5.32 7.40
C LEU A 40 10.90 6.81 7.72
N VAL A 41 11.10 7.21 8.96
CA VAL A 41 10.96 8.62 9.36
C VAL A 41 12.11 9.43 8.75
N LYS A 42 11.77 10.50 8.09
CA LYS A 42 12.70 11.50 7.54
C LYS A 42 12.45 12.87 8.19
N PRO A 43 13.45 13.74 8.30
CA PRO A 43 13.23 15.13 8.66
C PRO A 43 12.22 15.83 7.74
N ILE A 44 11.48 16.81 8.28
CA ILE A 44 10.64 17.68 7.45
C ILE A 44 11.55 18.42 6.46
N GLY A 45 11.11 18.52 5.21
CA GLY A 45 11.88 19.06 4.09
C GLY A 45 12.64 18.00 3.28
N GLU A 46 12.92 16.82 3.84
CA GLU A 46 13.49 15.71 3.10
C GLU A 46 12.41 14.87 2.43
N VAL A 47 12.65 14.46 1.19
CA VAL A 47 11.72 13.60 0.43
C VAL A 47 11.68 12.20 1.06
N SER A 48 10.48 11.76 1.40
CA SER A 48 10.21 10.38 1.84
C SER A 48 9.22 9.70 0.89
N ALA A 49 9.50 8.47 0.50
CA ALA A 49 8.59 7.68 -0.30
C ALA A 49 7.38 7.16 0.50
N LEU A 50 7.55 6.94 1.80
CA LEU A 50 6.55 6.42 2.73
C LEU A 50 6.59 7.24 4.03
N ASN A 51 5.64 6.98 4.93
CA ASN A 51 5.59 7.63 6.25
C ASN A 51 5.61 9.17 6.14
N TRP A 52 4.76 9.73 5.32
CA TRP A 52 4.72 11.16 5.03
C TRP A 52 4.38 12.03 6.24
N HIS A 53 3.65 11.48 7.21
CA HIS A 53 3.27 12.12 8.47
C HIS A 53 4.34 12.01 9.58
N ARG A 54 5.50 11.37 9.26
CA ARG A 54 6.69 11.33 10.12
C ARG A 54 6.49 10.68 11.50
N TYR A 55 5.49 9.82 11.64
CA TYR A 55 5.31 9.05 12.87
C TYR A 55 6.23 7.83 12.88
N GLY A 56 7.00 7.62 13.94
CA GLY A 56 7.89 6.48 14.10
C GLY A 56 7.65 5.72 15.40
N ASN A 57 7.67 4.39 15.31
CA ASN A 57 7.57 3.49 16.45
C ASN A 57 8.58 2.34 16.29
N ALA A 58 9.50 2.21 17.26
CA ALA A 58 10.59 1.22 17.20
C ALA A 58 10.07 -0.23 17.34
N ASP A 59 8.96 -0.46 18.04
CA ASP A 59 8.39 -1.80 18.19
C ASP A 59 7.83 -2.30 16.85
N ILE A 60 7.36 -1.41 16.00
CA ILE A 60 6.98 -1.76 14.61
C ILE A 60 8.18 -2.27 13.84
N ASP A 61 9.36 -1.68 13.98
CA ASP A 61 10.57 -2.17 13.30
C ASP A 61 10.98 -3.57 13.79
N VAL A 62 10.78 -3.86 15.08
CA VAL A 62 11.01 -5.21 15.64
C VAL A 62 10.00 -6.21 15.05
N LEU A 63 8.72 -5.85 14.99
CA LEU A 63 7.67 -6.67 14.41
C LEU A 63 7.89 -6.90 12.91
N CYS A 64 8.36 -5.91 12.18
CA CYS A 64 8.76 -6.05 10.77
C CYS A 64 9.86 -7.09 10.60
N GLN A 65 10.90 -7.06 11.43
CA GLN A 65 11.97 -8.05 11.37
C GLN A 65 11.50 -9.46 11.72
N GLN A 66 10.56 -9.60 12.65
CA GLN A 66 9.95 -10.89 12.98
C GLN A 66 9.11 -11.42 11.81
N TYR A 67 8.33 -10.56 11.18
CA TYR A 67 7.52 -10.90 10.01
C TYR A 67 8.39 -11.43 8.86
N GLU A 68 9.48 -10.74 8.55
CA GLU A 68 10.40 -11.09 7.45
C GLU A 68 11.14 -12.42 7.69
N LYS A 69 11.24 -12.88 8.93
CA LYS A 69 11.95 -14.10 9.32
C LYS A 69 11.06 -15.34 9.48
N THR A 70 9.75 -15.20 9.43
CA THR A 70 8.82 -16.32 9.63
C THR A 70 8.04 -16.64 8.36
N SER A 71 7.81 -17.94 8.13
CA SER A 71 6.86 -18.47 7.14
C SER A 71 5.60 -19.07 7.78
N SER A 72 5.52 -19.10 9.11
CA SER A 72 4.37 -19.61 9.84
C SER A 72 3.18 -18.67 9.74
N GLN A 73 2.08 -19.14 9.15
CA GLN A 73 0.85 -18.35 9.00
C GLN A 73 0.26 -17.86 10.32
N SER A 74 0.34 -18.69 11.38
CA SER A 74 -0.12 -18.28 12.72
C SER A 74 0.77 -17.17 13.29
N ALA A 75 2.10 -17.29 13.19
CA ALA A 75 3.01 -16.26 13.65
C ALA A 75 2.87 -14.96 12.85
N ILE A 76 2.67 -15.02 11.53
CA ILE A 76 2.37 -13.86 10.68
C ILE A 76 1.11 -13.15 11.20
N LYS A 77 0.04 -13.89 11.44
CA LYS A 77 -1.22 -13.33 11.94
C LYS A 77 -1.04 -12.64 13.30
N ASP A 78 -0.33 -13.27 14.24
CA ASP A 78 -0.07 -12.70 15.57
C ASP A 78 0.77 -11.41 15.48
N ILE A 79 1.75 -11.35 14.59
CA ILE A 79 2.56 -10.16 14.34
C ILE A 79 1.69 -9.03 13.79
N ILE A 80 0.85 -9.31 12.79
CA ILE A 80 -0.06 -8.32 12.21
C ILE A 80 -1.04 -7.76 13.25
N PHE A 81 -1.58 -8.60 14.13
CA PHE A 81 -2.45 -8.13 15.22
C PHE A 81 -1.72 -7.20 16.19
N LYS A 82 -0.47 -7.51 16.57
CA LYS A 82 0.33 -6.60 17.39
C LYS A 82 0.60 -5.25 16.71
N MET A 83 0.86 -5.26 15.39
CA MET A 83 0.99 -4.01 14.63
C MET A 83 -0.33 -3.21 14.60
N GLN A 84 -1.45 -3.92 14.48
CA GLN A 84 -2.79 -3.32 14.52
C GLN A 84 -3.09 -2.68 15.88
N ASP A 85 -2.74 -3.35 16.98
CA ASP A 85 -2.93 -2.82 18.33
C ASP A 85 -2.15 -1.51 18.49
N ILE A 86 -0.88 -1.46 18.06
CA ILE A 86 -0.07 -0.24 18.08
C ILE A 86 -0.72 0.87 17.23
N PHE A 87 -1.26 0.53 16.06
CA PHE A 87 -1.94 1.48 15.19
C PHE A 87 -3.19 2.06 15.85
N ILE A 88 -4.01 1.22 16.50
CA ILE A 88 -5.25 1.64 17.17
C ILE A 88 -4.93 2.53 18.39
N GLU A 89 -3.92 2.16 19.17
CA GLU A 89 -3.52 2.93 20.35
C GLU A 89 -2.96 4.31 20.03
N ASN A 90 -2.23 4.45 18.90
CA ASN A 90 -1.53 5.69 18.57
C ASN A 90 -2.21 6.51 17.46
N LEU A 91 -3.07 5.89 16.63
CA LEU A 91 -3.80 6.53 15.53
C LEU A 91 -2.95 7.49 14.67
N PRO A 92 -1.81 7.04 14.12
CA PRO A 92 -0.93 7.92 13.34
C PRO A 92 -1.57 8.39 12.03
N ALA A 93 -2.63 7.73 11.59
CA ALA A 93 -3.46 8.10 10.45
C ALA A 93 -4.91 7.71 10.74
N ILE A 94 -5.85 8.49 10.24
CA ILE A 94 -7.29 8.24 10.39
C ILE A 94 -7.81 7.61 9.10
N PRO A 95 -8.19 6.31 9.10
CA PRO A 95 -8.83 5.69 7.94
C PRO A 95 -10.16 6.35 7.64
N LEU A 96 -10.34 6.84 6.41
CA LEU A 96 -11.59 7.49 5.99
C LEU A 96 -12.48 6.55 5.19
N PHE A 97 -11.91 5.88 4.19
CA PHE A 97 -12.63 4.96 3.31
C PHE A 97 -11.64 4.02 2.61
N ALA A 98 -12.14 2.89 2.13
CA ALA A 98 -11.38 2.01 1.25
C ALA A 98 -11.63 2.43 -0.20
N GLU A 99 -10.55 2.65 -0.95
CA GLU A 99 -10.62 2.94 -2.38
C GLU A 99 -10.74 1.62 -3.15
N PRO A 100 -11.79 1.42 -3.98
CA PRO A 100 -11.87 0.25 -4.84
C PRO A 100 -10.78 0.32 -5.92
N SER A 101 -10.16 -0.81 -6.20
CA SER A 101 -9.27 -0.94 -7.36
C SER A 101 -10.13 -1.21 -8.60
N TRP A 102 -9.97 -0.41 -9.64
CA TRP A 102 -10.73 -0.56 -10.89
C TRP A 102 -9.85 -0.25 -12.09
N GLY A 103 -10.27 -0.69 -13.26
CA GLY A 103 -9.63 -0.39 -14.52
C GLY A 103 -10.64 -0.52 -15.66
N GLU A 104 -10.38 0.19 -16.74
CA GLU A 104 -11.13 0.09 -18.00
C GLU A 104 -10.29 -0.60 -19.05
N TYR A 105 -10.90 -1.43 -19.88
CA TYR A 105 -10.23 -2.14 -20.96
C TYR A 105 -11.11 -2.28 -22.17
N ASN A 106 -10.46 -2.41 -23.32
CA ASN A 106 -11.12 -2.55 -24.61
C ASN A 106 -10.93 -3.98 -25.15
N THR A 107 -12.03 -4.70 -25.34
CA THR A 107 -12.03 -6.08 -25.79
C THR A 107 -12.04 -6.25 -27.33
N SER A 108 -11.83 -5.17 -28.11
CA SER A 108 -11.86 -5.25 -29.57
C SER A 108 -10.68 -6.01 -30.19
N ARG A 109 -9.55 -6.11 -29.48
CA ARG A 109 -8.33 -6.75 -29.94
C ARG A 109 -7.84 -7.88 -29.05
N PHE A 110 -8.14 -7.77 -27.75
CA PHE A 110 -7.73 -8.74 -26.74
C PHE A 110 -8.89 -9.10 -25.84
N THR A 111 -8.88 -10.33 -25.33
CA THR A 111 -9.79 -10.88 -24.35
C THR A 111 -9.02 -11.43 -23.15
N ASN A 112 -9.72 -12.12 -22.25
CA ASN A 112 -9.17 -12.72 -21.03
C ASN A 112 -8.64 -11.68 -20.03
N PHE A 113 -9.25 -10.49 -19.95
CA PHE A 113 -9.01 -9.58 -18.84
C PHE A 113 -9.57 -10.17 -17.54
N PRO A 114 -8.96 -9.88 -16.38
CA PRO A 114 -9.52 -10.33 -15.10
C PRO A 114 -10.89 -9.70 -14.88
N ASP A 115 -11.83 -10.52 -14.45
CA ASP A 115 -13.21 -10.13 -14.13
C ASP A 115 -13.71 -10.87 -12.88
N GLU A 116 -14.98 -10.69 -12.54
CA GLU A 116 -15.60 -11.32 -11.38
C GLU A 116 -15.62 -12.86 -11.46
N GLN A 117 -15.70 -13.43 -12.67
CA GLN A 117 -15.72 -14.86 -12.93
C GLN A 117 -14.32 -15.48 -12.97
N ASN A 118 -13.33 -14.67 -13.36
CA ASN A 118 -11.92 -15.07 -13.46
C ASN A 118 -10.96 -14.03 -12.84
N PRO A 119 -10.98 -13.90 -11.50
CA PRO A 119 -10.25 -12.84 -10.79
C PRO A 119 -8.76 -13.19 -10.56
N TYR A 120 -8.01 -13.52 -11.60
CA TYR A 120 -6.61 -13.95 -11.51
C TYR A 120 -5.63 -12.81 -11.16
N ALA A 121 -6.02 -11.55 -11.35
CA ALA A 121 -5.25 -10.36 -11.01
C ALA A 121 -6.17 -9.18 -10.73
N GLN A 122 -5.64 -8.14 -10.07
CA GLN A 122 -6.35 -6.86 -9.98
C GLN A 122 -6.27 -6.12 -11.33
N LEU A 123 -7.39 -5.58 -11.79
CA LEU A 123 -7.51 -4.97 -13.11
C LEU A 123 -6.77 -3.62 -13.23
N SER A 124 -6.40 -2.98 -12.15
CA SER A 124 -5.73 -1.67 -12.18
C SER A 124 -4.36 -1.75 -12.89
N PRO A 125 -4.11 -0.95 -13.94
CA PRO A 125 -2.84 -0.95 -14.66
C PRO A 125 -1.64 -0.49 -13.81
N ASN A 126 -1.90 0.17 -12.69
CA ASN A 126 -0.86 0.64 -11.76
C ASN A 126 -0.49 -0.41 -10.70
N ASN A 127 -1.12 -1.57 -10.71
CA ASN A 127 -0.91 -2.59 -9.70
C ASN A 127 0.24 -3.53 -10.10
N VAL A 128 1.43 -3.23 -9.62
CA VAL A 128 2.64 -4.03 -9.88
C VAL A 128 2.81 -5.07 -8.77
N PRO A 129 3.11 -6.34 -9.06
CA PRO A 129 3.41 -6.94 -10.38
C PRO A 129 2.17 -7.50 -11.13
N GLU A 130 0.98 -7.37 -10.61
CA GLU A 130 -0.24 -8.01 -11.14
C GLU A 130 -0.59 -7.54 -12.55
N ASN A 131 -0.27 -6.28 -12.91
CA ASN A 131 -0.43 -5.78 -14.27
C ASN A 131 0.38 -6.60 -15.30
N LEU A 132 1.51 -7.16 -14.92
CA LEU A 132 2.29 -8.04 -15.77
C LEU A 132 1.58 -9.37 -16.02
N LEU A 133 0.92 -9.93 -14.99
CA LEU A 133 0.09 -11.14 -15.14
C LEU A 133 -1.04 -10.89 -16.14
N VAL A 134 -1.71 -9.73 -16.04
CA VAL A 134 -2.75 -9.37 -17.02
C VAL A 134 -2.19 -9.41 -18.45
N LEU A 135 -1.03 -8.78 -18.70
CA LEU A 135 -0.43 -8.74 -20.04
C LEU A 135 -0.05 -10.12 -20.58
N ILE A 136 0.37 -11.04 -19.72
CA ILE A 136 0.76 -12.41 -20.10
C ILE A 136 -0.47 -13.26 -20.45
N GLU A 137 -1.58 -13.05 -19.74
CA GLU A 137 -2.80 -13.84 -19.88
C GLU A 137 -3.76 -13.32 -20.98
N LEU A 138 -3.48 -12.14 -21.58
CA LEU A 138 -4.29 -11.61 -22.66
C LEU A 138 -4.27 -12.51 -23.89
N GLU A 139 -5.44 -12.76 -24.45
CA GLU A 139 -5.60 -13.52 -25.69
C GLU A 139 -6.07 -12.61 -26.84
N PRO A 140 -5.50 -12.72 -28.04
CA PRO A 140 -5.98 -11.97 -29.19
C PRO A 140 -7.39 -12.43 -29.60
N VAL A 141 -8.24 -11.47 -29.94
CA VAL A 141 -9.57 -11.76 -30.54
C VAL A 141 -9.35 -12.37 -31.93
N LYS A 142 -9.98 -13.52 -32.19
CA LYS A 142 -9.92 -14.23 -33.48
C LYS A 142 -10.86 -13.60 -34.52
#